data_2dad72eaf36a3dbf3653817961864472
#
_entry.id   2dad72eaf36a3dbf3653817961864472
#
_cell.length_a   1.000
_cell.length_b   1.000
_cell.length_c   1.000
_cell.angle_alpha   90.00
_cell.angle_beta   90.00
_cell.angle_gamma   90.00
#
_symmetry.space_group_name_H-M   'P 1'
#
loop_
_entity.id
_entity.type
_entity.pdbx_description
1 polymer ?
#
loop_
_entity_poly.entity_id
_entity_poly.type
_entity_poly.pdbx_seq_one_letter_code
_entity_poly.pdbx_strand_id
1 'polypeptide(L)'
;MKQLILAFLLFVPLIGHCQTEQEKYYIYNIVSFEGDFTKEDFKVFYDDGKEVKRLRNDKDTKMRFSTPAGALMYFISQGWEMYLNGATSEGASYKGTGASTTSTYWILRKPCTKEEFDKAVKEAVKK
;
A
#
# COMPACT_ATOMS: atom_id res chain seq x y z
N MET A 1 37.50 45.00 7.09
CA MET A 1 36.36 44.88 6.18
C MET A 1 36.19 43.51 5.58
N LYS A 2 37.27 42.78 5.27
CA LYS A 2 37.16 41.42 4.73
C LYS A 2 36.67 40.37 5.74
N GLN A 3 36.81 40.65 7.06
CA GLN A 3 36.38 39.71 8.11
C GLN A 3 34.87 39.75 8.38
N LEU A 4 34.19 40.82 8.04
CA LEU A 4 32.74 40.96 8.22
C LEU A 4 31.94 40.18 7.17
N ILE A 5 32.53 39.97 6.00
CA ILE A 5 31.88 39.24 4.89
C ILE A 5 31.94 37.73 5.17
N LEU A 6 33.00 37.25 5.82
CA LEU A 6 33.16 35.84 6.15
C LEU A 6 32.18 35.37 7.24
N ALA A 7 31.84 36.26 8.17
CA ALA A 7 30.89 35.94 9.25
C ALA A 7 29.45 35.81 8.75
N PHE A 8 29.11 36.48 7.66
CA PHE A 8 27.79 36.43 7.07
C PHE A 8 27.54 35.14 6.30
N LEU A 9 28.61 34.58 5.69
CA LEU A 9 28.53 33.32 4.94
C LEU A 9 28.37 32.08 5.82
N LEU A 10 28.76 32.16 7.10
CA LEU A 10 28.65 31.06 8.05
C LEU A 10 27.25 30.88 8.63
N PHE A 11 26.39 31.89 8.53
CA PHE A 11 25.03 31.84 9.05
C PHE A 11 23.99 31.26 8.07
N VAL A 12 24.30 31.27 6.78
CA VAL A 12 23.36 30.83 5.74
C VAL A 12 23.08 29.34 5.75
N PRO A 13 24.04 28.43 6.02
CA PRO A 13 23.75 26.99 6.00
C PRO A 13 22.91 26.50 7.17
N LEU A 14 22.86 27.21 8.28
CA LEU A 14 22.13 26.78 9.48
C LEU A 14 20.61 26.95 9.35
N ILE A 15 20.16 27.86 8.49
CA ILE A 15 18.74 28.10 8.26
C ILE A 15 18.12 26.99 7.39
N GLY A 16 18.92 26.36 6.53
CA GLY A 16 18.45 25.27 5.66
C GLY A 16 18.18 23.95 6.38
N HIS A 17 18.71 23.78 7.60
CA HIS A 17 18.53 22.55 8.38
C HIS A 17 17.33 22.60 9.34
N CYS A 18 16.69 23.74 9.48
CA CYS A 18 15.51 23.91 10.32
C CYS A 18 14.20 23.76 9.56
N GLN A 19 14.25 23.27 8.33
CA GLN A 19 13.02 23.00 7.59
C GLN A 19 12.33 21.78 8.20
N THR A 20 11.11 22.02 8.63
CA THR A 20 10.22 21.00 9.18
C THR A 20 9.97 19.89 8.18
N GLU A 21 9.87 18.68 8.70
CA GLU A 21 9.43 17.55 7.90
C GLU A 21 8.08 17.88 7.27
N GLN A 22 8.00 17.76 5.95
CA GLN A 22 6.72 17.89 5.26
C GLN A 22 5.86 16.69 5.61
N GLU A 23 4.62 16.94 5.99
CA GLU A 23 3.65 15.88 6.20
C GLU A 23 3.46 15.13 4.89
N LYS A 24 3.66 13.81 4.94
CA LYS A 24 3.47 12.93 3.79
C LYS A 24 2.10 12.29 3.86
N TYR A 25 1.40 12.34 2.75
CA TYR A 25 0.09 11.70 2.60
C TYR A 25 0.21 10.50 1.69
N TYR A 26 -0.57 9.49 1.99
CA TYR A 26 -0.59 8.25 1.23
C TYR A 26 -2.03 7.80 1.01
N ILE A 27 -2.29 7.27 -0.15
CA ILE A 27 -3.48 6.45 -0.38
C ILE A 27 -3.10 5.00 -0.15
N TYR A 28 -4.05 4.20 0.32
CA TYR A 28 -3.81 2.82 0.72
C TYR A 28 -4.69 1.87 -0.07
N ASN A 29 -4.12 0.73 -0.45
CA ASN A 29 -4.85 -0.41 -0.96
C ASN A 29 -4.57 -1.61 -0.06
N ILE A 30 -5.60 -2.37 0.24
CA ILE A 30 -5.45 -3.65 0.93
C ILE A 30 -5.62 -4.74 -0.11
N VAL A 31 -4.58 -5.52 -0.32
CA VAL A 31 -4.56 -6.62 -1.28
C VAL A 31 -4.73 -7.92 -0.52
N SER A 32 -5.70 -8.71 -0.91
CA SER A 32 -5.95 -10.03 -0.31
C SER A 32 -5.88 -11.11 -1.38
N PHE A 33 -5.56 -12.32 -0.94
CA PHE A 33 -5.37 -13.46 -1.82
C PHE A 33 -6.30 -14.58 -1.39
N GLU A 34 -6.96 -15.18 -2.35
CA GLU A 34 -7.70 -16.43 -2.17
C GLU A 34 -7.06 -17.53 -2.98
N GLY A 35 -6.89 -18.66 -2.35
CA GLY A 35 -6.32 -19.84 -2.96
C GLY A 35 -5.00 -20.26 -2.35
N ASP A 36 -4.40 -21.25 -2.96
CA ASP A 36 -3.15 -21.84 -2.51
C ASP A 36 -1.97 -21.18 -3.22
N PHE A 37 -1.07 -20.57 -2.46
CA PHE A 37 0.14 -19.94 -3.02
C PHE A 37 1.08 -20.91 -3.72
N THR A 38 0.89 -22.22 -3.53
CA THR A 38 1.69 -23.24 -4.21
C THR A 38 1.17 -23.56 -5.60
N LYS A 39 -0.02 -23.08 -5.95
CA LYS A 39 -0.64 -23.28 -7.26
C LYS A 39 -0.55 -22.00 -8.09
N GLU A 40 -0.39 -22.18 -9.39
CA GLU A 40 -0.24 -21.08 -10.35
C GLU A 40 -1.51 -20.24 -10.56
N ASP A 41 -2.52 -20.40 -9.74
CA ASP A 41 -3.86 -19.87 -10.02
C ASP A 41 -4.51 -19.28 -8.77
N PHE A 42 -3.80 -18.39 -8.09
CA PHE A 42 -4.41 -17.69 -6.96
C PHE A 42 -5.10 -16.40 -7.40
N LYS A 43 -6.20 -16.08 -6.75
CA LYS A 43 -7.01 -14.91 -7.03
C LYS A 43 -6.51 -13.72 -6.21
N VAL A 44 -6.42 -12.57 -6.85
CA VAL A 44 -5.98 -11.33 -6.22
C VAL A 44 -7.15 -10.36 -6.14
N PHE A 45 -7.46 -9.92 -4.94
CA PHE A 45 -8.47 -8.91 -4.66
C PHE A 45 -7.80 -7.67 -4.07
N TYR A 46 -8.35 -6.52 -4.34
CA TYR A 46 -7.86 -5.29 -3.74
C TYR A 46 -9.01 -4.43 -3.24
N ASP A 47 -8.77 -3.75 -2.12
CA ASP A 47 -9.66 -2.77 -1.52
C ASP A 47 -9.06 -1.39 -1.76
N ASP A 48 -9.76 -0.57 -2.53
CA ASP A 48 -9.31 0.79 -2.86
C ASP A 48 -9.91 1.86 -1.94
N GLY A 49 -10.55 1.44 -0.84
CA GLY A 49 -11.24 2.33 0.07
C GLY A 49 -12.70 2.58 -0.29
N LYS A 50 -13.16 2.18 -1.45
CA LYS A 50 -14.55 2.31 -1.90
C LYS A 50 -15.24 0.96 -2.00
N GLU A 51 -14.56 0.00 -2.56
CA GLU A 51 -15.06 -1.35 -2.76
C GLU A 51 -13.92 -2.34 -2.86
N VAL A 52 -14.22 -3.60 -2.62
CA VAL A 52 -13.29 -4.71 -2.83
C VAL A 52 -13.56 -5.30 -4.21
N LYS A 53 -12.52 -5.32 -5.04
CA LYS A 53 -12.60 -5.78 -6.42
C LYS A 53 -11.58 -6.86 -6.69
N ARG A 54 -11.91 -7.74 -7.62
CA ARG A 54 -10.90 -8.63 -8.20
C ARG A 54 -10.02 -7.85 -9.19
N LEU A 55 -8.72 -8.06 -9.12
CA LEU A 55 -7.78 -7.39 -10.00
C LEU A 55 -8.01 -7.80 -11.46
N ARG A 56 -8.12 -6.79 -12.33
CA ARG A 56 -8.33 -6.97 -13.78
C ARG A 56 -7.29 -6.17 -14.55
N ASN A 57 -6.98 -6.61 -15.75
CA ASN A 57 -6.11 -5.88 -16.66
C ASN A 57 -6.89 -4.80 -17.44
N ASP A 58 -6.20 -4.06 -18.31
CA ASP A 58 -6.78 -3.00 -19.12
C ASP A 58 -7.89 -3.48 -20.07
N LYS A 59 -7.91 -4.78 -20.37
CA LYS A 59 -8.95 -5.42 -21.22
C LYS A 59 -10.10 -5.99 -20.40
N ASP A 60 -10.20 -5.62 -19.12
CA ASP A 60 -11.21 -6.12 -18.19
C ASP A 60 -11.16 -7.64 -17.97
N THR A 61 -10.01 -8.25 -18.21
CA THR A 61 -9.77 -9.66 -17.95
C THR A 61 -9.17 -9.85 -16.56
N LYS A 62 -9.66 -10.84 -15.81
CA LYS A 62 -9.15 -11.19 -14.49
C LYS A 62 -7.67 -11.55 -14.57
N MET A 63 -6.86 -10.85 -13.80
CA MET A 63 -5.41 -11.08 -13.76
C MET A 63 -5.08 -12.29 -12.91
N ARG A 64 -4.09 -13.03 -13.35
CA ARG A 64 -3.54 -14.18 -12.65
C ARG A 64 -2.03 -14.03 -12.57
N PHE A 65 -1.47 -14.53 -11.50
CA PHE A 65 -0.02 -14.50 -11.28
C PHE A 65 0.46 -15.90 -10.93
N SER A 66 1.63 -16.25 -11.43
CA SER A 66 2.25 -17.52 -11.13
C SER A 66 2.75 -17.62 -9.70
N THR A 67 3.11 -16.48 -9.11
CA THR A 67 3.66 -16.40 -7.74
C THR A 67 3.19 -15.12 -7.04
N PRO A 68 3.17 -15.12 -5.70
CA PRO A 68 2.90 -13.88 -4.94
C PRO A 68 3.90 -12.76 -5.23
N ALA A 69 5.18 -13.11 -5.46
CA ALA A 69 6.20 -12.13 -5.81
C ALA A 69 5.88 -11.41 -7.13
N GLY A 70 5.32 -12.13 -8.10
CA GLY A 70 4.88 -11.54 -9.36
C GLY A 70 3.77 -10.53 -9.16
N ALA A 71 2.80 -10.83 -8.30
CA ALA A 71 1.74 -9.89 -7.94
C ALA A 71 2.32 -8.64 -7.25
N LEU A 72 3.26 -8.81 -6.32
CA LEU A 72 3.90 -7.70 -5.64
C LEU A 72 4.66 -6.80 -6.62
N MET A 73 5.45 -7.39 -7.52
CA MET A 73 6.18 -6.63 -8.54
C MET A 73 5.22 -5.85 -9.45
N TYR A 74 4.08 -6.42 -9.76
CA TYR A 74 3.06 -5.73 -10.54
C TYR A 74 2.58 -4.46 -9.81
N PHE A 75 2.22 -4.55 -8.54
CA PHE A 75 1.78 -3.39 -7.78
C PHE A 75 2.89 -2.35 -7.62
N ILE A 76 4.12 -2.77 -7.41
CA ILE A 76 5.27 -1.86 -7.33
C ILE A 76 5.46 -1.11 -8.66
N SER A 77 5.29 -1.81 -9.80
CA SER A 77 5.37 -1.18 -11.12
C SER A 77 4.29 -0.11 -11.34
N GLN A 78 3.17 -0.20 -10.63
CA GLN A 78 2.09 0.77 -10.67
C GLN A 78 2.28 1.93 -9.67
N GLY A 79 3.41 1.97 -8.96
CA GLY A 79 3.74 3.03 -8.03
C GLY A 79 3.38 2.75 -6.57
N TRP A 80 2.93 1.54 -6.27
CA TRP A 80 2.60 1.13 -4.90
C TRP A 80 3.85 0.63 -4.17
N GLU A 81 3.88 0.85 -2.86
CA GLU A 81 4.92 0.29 -2.00
C GLU A 81 4.27 -0.56 -0.90
N MET A 82 4.99 -1.59 -0.46
CA MET A 82 4.54 -2.42 0.66
C MET A 82 4.71 -1.66 1.96
N TYR A 83 3.61 -1.49 2.68
CA TYR A 83 3.64 -0.87 4.01
C TYR A 83 3.62 -1.91 5.12
N LEU A 84 2.66 -2.82 5.09
CA LEU A 84 2.53 -3.91 6.04
C LEU A 84 2.03 -5.17 5.33
N ASN A 85 2.34 -6.31 5.90
CA ASN A 85 1.74 -7.58 5.51
C ASN A 85 1.20 -8.29 6.75
N GLY A 86 0.21 -9.13 6.54
CA GLY A 86 -0.40 -9.86 7.62
C GLY A 86 -1.16 -11.07 7.15
N ALA A 87 -1.64 -11.85 8.09
CA ALA A 87 -2.47 -13.00 7.82
C ALA A 87 -3.55 -13.11 8.88
N THR A 88 -4.74 -13.50 8.45
CA THR A 88 -5.83 -13.87 9.35
C THR A 88 -6.10 -15.35 9.17
N SER A 89 -6.31 -16.06 10.27
CA SER A 89 -6.71 -17.45 10.21
C SER A 89 -8.05 -17.61 10.90
N GLU A 90 -8.97 -18.28 10.23
CA GLU A 90 -10.25 -18.67 10.79
C GLU A 90 -10.28 -20.19 10.94
N GLY A 91 -10.57 -20.64 12.16
CA GLY A 91 -10.69 -22.05 12.47
C GLY A 91 -12.10 -22.40 12.86
N ALA A 92 -12.62 -23.48 12.32
CA ALA A 92 -13.89 -24.07 12.75
C ALA A 92 -13.64 -25.54 13.08
N SER A 93 -14.09 -25.97 14.26
CA SER A 93 -14.04 -27.38 14.64
C SER A 93 -15.45 -27.89 14.90
N TYR A 94 -15.75 -29.05 14.38
CA TYR A 94 -17.01 -29.74 14.59
C TYR A 94 -16.75 -31.24 14.78
N LYS A 95 -17.20 -31.77 15.91
CA LYS A 95 -17.04 -33.20 16.27
C LYS A 95 -15.61 -33.73 16.17
N GLY A 96 -14.63 -32.93 16.62
CA GLY A 96 -13.24 -33.32 16.59
C GLY A 96 -12.54 -33.15 15.25
N THR A 97 -13.26 -32.68 14.22
CA THR A 97 -12.68 -32.33 12.93
C THR A 97 -12.52 -30.81 12.85
N GLY A 98 -11.30 -30.35 12.57
CA GLY A 98 -11.00 -28.91 12.44
C GLY A 98 -10.61 -28.57 11.01
N ALA A 99 -11.12 -27.45 10.52
CA ALA A 99 -10.67 -26.82 9.29
C ALA A 99 -10.22 -25.40 9.61
N SER A 100 -9.04 -25.02 9.11
CA SER A 100 -8.55 -23.64 9.22
C SER A 100 -8.31 -23.07 7.85
N THR A 101 -8.78 -21.83 7.63
CA THR A 101 -8.47 -21.05 6.43
C THR A 101 -7.58 -19.89 6.82
N THR A 102 -6.50 -19.71 6.10
CA THR A 102 -5.59 -18.57 6.28
C THR A 102 -5.72 -17.64 5.09
N SER A 103 -6.04 -16.40 5.36
CA SER A 103 -6.08 -15.35 4.34
C SER A 103 -4.89 -14.42 4.55
N THR A 104 -4.11 -14.25 3.53
CA THR A 104 -2.97 -13.33 3.52
C THR A 104 -3.37 -12.01 2.92
N TYR A 105 -2.95 -10.91 3.52
CA TYR A 105 -3.21 -9.59 2.99
C TYR A 105 -1.96 -8.72 3.04
N TRP A 106 -1.89 -7.79 2.10
CA TRP A 106 -0.86 -6.75 2.06
C TRP A 106 -1.53 -5.39 2.15
N ILE A 107 -0.96 -4.52 2.95
CA ILE A 107 -1.31 -3.11 2.93
C ILE A 107 -0.28 -2.38 2.09
N LEU A 108 -0.71 -1.90 0.93
CA LEU A 108 0.10 -1.14 0.01
C LEU A 108 -0.24 0.34 0.14
N ARG A 109 0.73 1.19 -0.08
CA ARG A 109 0.51 2.64 -0.07
C ARG A 109 1.22 3.31 -1.24
N LYS A 110 0.70 4.45 -1.63
CA LYS A 110 1.25 5.27 -2.70
C LYS A 110 1.29 6.73 -2.22
N PRO A 111 2.43 7.44 -2.34
CA PRO A 111 2.48 8.86 -1.99
C PRO A 111 1.47 9.66 -2.81
N CYS A 112 0.83 10.61 -2.18
CA CYS A 112 -0.14 11.48 -2.83
C CYS A 112 -0.11 12.87 -2.21
N THR A 113 -0.82 13.80 -2.83
CA THR A 113 -1.02 15.15 -2.28
C THR A 113 -2.09 15.11 -1.20
N LYS A 114 -2.14 16.16 -0.38
CA LYS A 114 -3.18 16.31 0.63
C LYS A 114 -4.58 16.34 -0.01
N GLU A 115 -4.71 17.01 -1.15
CA GLU A 115 -5.97 17.11 -1.88
C GLU A 115 -6.45 15.74 -2.36
N GLU A 116 -5.54 14.93 -2.87
CA GLU A 116 -5.85 13.56 -3.31
C GLU A 116 -6.26 12.68 -2.12
N PHE A 117 -5.57 12.84 -1.00
CA PHE A 117 -5.91 12.12 0.24
C PHE A 117 -7.30 12.51 0.75
N ASP A 118 -7.57 13.81 0.85
CA ASP A 118 -8.87 14.31 1.32
C ASP A 118 -10.01 13.84 0.41
N LYS A 119 -9.78 13.82 -0.88
CA LYS A 119 -10.73 13.29 -1.87
C LYS A 119 -10.98 11.80 -1.65
N ALA A 120 -9.92 11.02 -1.43
CA ALA A 120 -10.02 9.59 -1.18
C ALA A 120 -10.82 9.30 0.09
N VAL A 121 -10.58 10.07 1.16
CA VAL A 121 -11.34 9.95 2.42
C VAL A 121 -12.81 10.26 2.19
N LYS A 122 -13.10 11.33 1.47
CA LYS A 122 -14.48 11.74 1.18
C LYS A 122 -15.23 10.68 0.36
N GLU A 123 -14.56 10.07 -0.60
CA GLU A 123 -15.16 9.00 -1.42
C GLU A 123 -15.33 7.69 -0.64
N ALA A 124 -14.47 7.45 0.36
CA ALA A 124 -14.54 6.23 1.18
C ALA A 124 -15.68 6.25 2.20
N VAL A 125 -16.10 7.43 2.63
CA VAL A 125 -17.17 7.57 3.62
C VAL A 125 -18.51 7.35 2.95
N LYS A 126 -19.27 6.39 3.45
CA LYS A 126 -20.65 6.16 3.00
C LYS A 126 -21.57 7.24 3.55
N LYS A 127 -22.38 7.76 2.69
CA LYS A 127 -23.42 8.70 3.07
C LYS A 127 -24.67 7.96 3.58
#